data_cd134f06b01a12b146a22009061637ce
#
_entry.id   cd134f06b01a12b146a22009061637ce
#
_cell.length_a   1.000
_cell.length_b   1.000
_cell.length_c   1.000
_cell.angle_alpha   90.00
_cell.angle_beta   90.00
_cell.angle_gamma   90.00
#
_symmetry.space_group_name_H-M   'P 1'
#
loop_
_entity.id
_entity.type
_entity.pdbx_description
1 polymer ?
#
loop_
_entity_poly.entity_id
_entity_poly.type
_entity_poly.pdbx_seq_one_letter_code
_entity_poly.pdbx_strand_id
1 'polypeptide(L)'
;MKIPAAIRRAVNAAGCVAALALLAACAPKGPTPEQLAQRAAAAKAQQMAAQYDAAVTREDFALAQILGNIVLVQYPGSAEAARIRPVYTQIIAAAEQQRDRKRQADLWTYHAVPNKHGAGTVYTGFIWALAASDSREPSIRLVLRNHPEWGLSAYLLLDRAHRPGAPGDSSAPDVGAAHATPPPAGNIAGDRVASPYHCPEPACHISIRFDGGAAQIFTAYEPDERGTGALFIEDYAVLTAAIEAAQWMAIDMPTPAGIRELRFEVAGYDPQRLTPAPAP
;
A
#
# COMPACT_ATOMS: atom_id res chain seq x y z
N MET A 1 -78.07 12.67 -70.58
CA MET A 1 -77.35 11.42 -70.85
C MET A 1 -76.88 10.89 -69.49
N LYS A 2 -77.51 9.81 -68.96
CA LYS A 2 -77.24 9.24 -67.62
C LYS A 2 -76.18 8.14 -67.77
N ILE A 3 -75.02 8.29 -67.16
CA ILE A 3 -73.98 7.30 -67.14
C ILE A 3 -74.39 6.17 -66.14
N PRO A 4 -74.34 4.91 -66.47
CA PRO A 4 -74.80 3.81 -65.63
C PRO A 4 -73.93 3.69 -64.39
N ALA A 5 -74.55 3.42 -63.23
CA ALA A 5 -73.95 3.37 -61.90
C ALA A 5 -72.84 2.25 -61.73
N ALA A 6 -72.81 1.29 -62.66
CA ALA A 6 -71.81 0.16 -62.59
C ALA A 6 -70.36 0.59 -62.87
N ILE A 7 -70.14 1.63 -63.67
CA ILE A 7 -68.78 2.10 -64.03
C ILE A 7 -68.12 2.88 -62.88
N ARG A 8 -68.91 3.57 -62.05
CA ARG A 8 -68.36 4.32 -60.91
C ARG A 8 -67.79 3.43 -59.77
N ARG A 9 -68.27 2.17 -59.60
CA ARG A 9 -67.80 1.30 -58.55
C ARG A 9 -66.49 0.60 -58.92
N ALA A 10 -66.18 0.34 -60.16
CA ALA A 10 -64.95 -0.31 -60.61
C ALA A 10 -63.71 0.59 -60.49
N VAL A 11 -63.90 1.95 -60.72
CA VAL A 11 -62.76 2.88 -60.64
C VAL A 11 -62.33 3.15 -59.19
N ASN A 12 -63.25 3.09 -58.26
CA ASN A 12 -62.92 3.34 -56.83
C ASN A 12 -62.25 2.10 -56.19
N ALA A 13 -62.51 0.88 -56.64
CA ALA A 13 -61.92 -0.31 -56.12
C ALA A 13 -60.41 -0.46 -56.52
N ALA A 14 -60.09 -0.05 -57.75
CA ALA A 14 -58.73 -0.12 -58.26
C ALA A 14 -57.82 0.96 -57.62
N GLY A 15 -58.37 2.12 -57.31
CA GLY A 15 -57.59 3.18 -56.63
C GLY A 15 -57.22 2.91 -55.19
N CYS A 16 -58.08 2.24 -54.44
CA CYS A 16 -57.78 1.87 -53.02
C CYS A 16 -56.73 0.76 -52.89
N VAL A 17 -56.68 -0.18 -53.81
CA VAL A 17 -55.66 -1.27 -53.74
C VAL A 17 -54.27 -0.74 -54.08
N ALA A 18 -54.16 0.20 -55.03
CA ALA A 18 -52.85 0.81 -55.34
C ALA A 18 -52.33 1.72 -54.24
N ALA A 19 -53.22 2.44 -53.50
CA ALA A 19 -52.82 3.29 -52.35
C ALA A 19 -52.36 2.46 -51.15
N LEU A 20 -52.96 1.29 -50.89
CA LEU A 20 -52.55 0.38 -49.81
C LEU A 20 -51.22 -0.31 -50.12
N ALA A 21 -50.87 -0.61 -51.36
CA ALA A 21 -49.61 -1.23 -51.77
C ALA A 21 -48.42 -0.23 -51.62
N LEU A 22 -48.64 1.07 -51.82
CA LEU A 22 -47.62 2.10 -51.65
C LEU A 22 -47.34 2.42 -50.18
N LEU A 23 -48.28 2.27 -49.26
CA LEU A 23 -48.08 2.43 -47.83
C LEU A 23 -47.31 1.27 -47.18
N ALA A 24 -47.38 0.04 -47.73
CA ALA A 24 -46.62 -1.10 -47.25
C ALA A 24 -45.11 -1.02 -47.60
N ALA A 25 -44.73 -0.22 -48.62
CA ALA A 25 -43.33 -0.06 -49.01
C ALA A 25 -42.53 0.90 -48.09
N CYS A 26 -43.23 1.72 -47.25
CA CYS A 26 -42.64 2.66 -46.30
C CYS A 26 -42.59 2.15 -44.84
N ALA A 27 -42.87 0.88 -44.58
CA ALA A 27 -42.71 0.34 -43.26
C ALA A 27 -41.20 0.43 -42.87
N PRO A 28 -40.86 1.12 -41.74
CA PRO A 28 -39.47 1.22 -41.35
C PRO A 28 -38.92 -0.19 -41.14
N LYS A 29 -37.89 -0.54 -41.91
CA LYS A 29 -37.17 -1.81 -41.71
C LYS A 29 -36.68 -1.80 -40.27
N GLY A 30 -37.07 -2.79 -39.48
CA GLY A 30 -36.59 -2.97 -38.12
C GLY A 30 -35.04 -2.96 -38.08
N PRO A 31 -34.45 -2.70 -36.91
CA PRO A 31 -33.00 -2.64 -36.78
C PRO A 31 -32.36 -3.94 -37.27
N THR A 32 -31.30 -3.82 -38.05
CA THR A 32 -30.55 -4.99 -38.53
C THR A 32 -29.84 -5.68 -37.34
N PRO A 33 -29.51 -6.98 -37.45
CA PRO A 33 -28.72 -7.66 -36.40
C PRO A 33 -27.44 -6.91 -36.02
N GLU A 34 -26.80 -6.30 -36.99
CA GLU A 34 -25.59 -5.48 -36.76
C GLU A 34 -25.90 -4.21 -35.95
N GLN A 35 -26.98 -3.51 -36.25
CA GLN A 35 -27.42 -2.36 -35.47
C GLN A 35 -27.83 -2.74 -34.05
N LEU A 36 -28.42 -3.90 -33.85
CA LEU A 36 -28.72 -4.43 -32.51
C LEU A 36 -27.44 -4.75 -31.74
N ALA A 37 -26.44 -5.36 -32.37
CA ALA A 37 -25.14 -5.65 -31.77
C ALA A 37 -24.41 -4.35 -31.39
N GLN A 38 -24.40 -3.33 -32.24
CA GLN A 38 -23.81 -2.02 -31.96
C GLN A 38 -24.50 -1.33 -30.78
N ARG A 39 -25.84 -1.36 -30.72
CA ARG A 39 -26.60 -0.78 -29.58
C ARG A 39 -26.27 -1.52 -28.26
N ALA A 40 -26.18 -2.85 -28.31
CA ALA A 40 -25.81 -3.66 -27.15
C ALA A 40 -24.36 -3.36 -26.68
N ALA A 41 -23.43 -3.20 -27.61
CA ALA A 41 -22.06 -2.81 -27.30
C ALA A 41 -21.99 -1.39 -26.69
N ALA A 42 -22.72 -0.43 -27.25
CA ALA A 42 -22.81 0.92 -26.70
C ALA A 42 -23.39 0.93 -25.27
N ALA A 43 -24.47 0.18 -25.03
CA ALA A 43 -25.07 0.08 -23.69
C ALA A 43 -24.09 -0.52 -22.67
N LYS A 44 -23.31 -1.54 -23.05
CA LYS A 44 -22.26 -2.09 -22.19
C LYS A 44 -21.13 -1.11 -21.94
N ALA A 45 -20.69 -0.36 -22.96
CA ALA A 45 -19.70 0.69 -22.79
C ALA A 45 -20.15 1.77 -21.79
N GLN A 46 -21.42 2.22 -21.91
CA GLN A 46 -22.02 3.16 -20.97
C GLN A 46 -22.06 2.62 -19.54
N GLN A 47 -22.46 1.36 -19.36
CA GLN A 47 -22.48 0.73 -18.04
C GLN A 47 -21.08 0.67 -17.42
N MET A 48 -20.08 0.26 -18.18
CA MET A 48 -18.67 0.20 -17.69
C MET A 48 -18.14 1.61 -17.38
N ALA A 49 -18.45 2.60 -18.23
CA ALA A 49 -18.06 3.98 -18.01
C ALA A 49 -18.71 4.58 -16.77
N ALA A 50 -19.97 4.27 -16.48
CA ALA A 50 -20.63 4.70 -15.26
C ALA A 50 -19.97 4.09 -14.00
N GLN A 51 -19.54 2.83 -14.05
CA GLN A 51 -18.78 2.22 -12.97
C GLN A 51 -17.37 2.84 -12.82
N TYR A 52 -16.71 3.17 -13.93
CA TYR A 52 -15.45 3.89 -13.95
C TYR A 52 -15.60 5.26 -13.27
N ASP A 53 -16.61 6.05 -13.62
CA ASP A 53 -16.87 7.36 -13.04
C ASP A 53 -17.15 7.26 -11.52
N ALA A 54 -17.92 6.25 -11.13
CA ALA A 54 -18.15 5.96 -9.70
C ALA A 54 -16.87 5.56 -8.95
N ALA A 55 -15.96 4.81 -9.58
CA ALA A 55 -14.68 4.45 -9.00
C ALA A 55 -13.77 5.68 -8.86
N VAL A 56 -13.71 6.55 -9.88
CA VAL A 56 -12.97 7.82 -9.83
C VAL A 56 -13.50 8.73 -8.71
N THR A 57 -14.83 8.84 -8.59
CA THR A 57 -15.46 9.67 -7.54
C THR A 57 -15.15 9.19 -6.12
N ARG A 58 -14.96 7.89 -5.94
CA ARG A 58 -14.56 7.28 -4.65
C ARG A 58 -13.05 7.21 -4.45
N GLU A 59 -12.28 7.77 -5.39
CA GLU A 59 -10.81 7.68 -5.42
C GLU A 59 -10.28 6.23 -5.43
N ASP A 60 -11.09 5.27 -5.90
CA ASP A 60 -10.65 3.89 -6.13
C ASP A 60 -9.97 3.80 -7.51
N PHE A 61 -8.76 4.35 -7.57
CA PHE A 61 -8.03 4.46 -8.84
C PHE A 61 -7.60 3.09 -9.38
N ALA A 62 -7.43 2.10 -8.53
CA ALA A 62 -7.11 0.74 -8.96
C ALA A 62 -8.29 0.13 -9.75
N LEU A 63 -9.52 0.26 -9.23
CA LEU A 63 -10.73 -0.17 -9.94
C LEU A 63 -10.98 0.69 -11.19
N ALA A 64 -10.81 2.02 -11.10
CA ALA A 64 -10.94 2.92 -12.24
C ALA A 64 -9.97 2.55 -13.37
N GLN A 65 -8.73 2.21 -13.07
CA GLN A 65 -7.75 1.74 -14.05
C GLN A 65 -8.25 0.49 -14.80
N ILE A 66 -8.77 -0.51 -14.07
CA ILE A 66 -9.30 -1.75 -14.67
C ILE A 66 -10.48 -1.46 -15.58
N LEU A 67 -11.46 -0.70 -15.08
CA LEU A 67 -12.69 -0.39 -15.82
C LEU A 67 -12.40 0.48 -17.05
N GLY A 68 -11.53 1.47 -16.92
CA GLY A 68 -11.07 2.30 -18.03
C GLY A 68 -10.39 1.50 -19.11
N ASN A 69 -9.52 0.56 -18.74
CA ASN A 69 -8.88 -0.36 -19.69
C ASN A 69 -9.91 -1.21 -20.44
N ILE A 70 -10.91 -1.74 -19.75
CA ILE A 70 -12.01 -2.51 -20.38
C ILE A 70 -12.71 -1.68 -21.44
N VAL A 71 -13.10 -0.43 -21.12
CA VAL A 71 -13.78 0.47 -22.08
C VAL A 71 -12.88 0.77 -23.28
N LEU A 72 -11.61 1.10 -23.04
CA LEU A 72 -10.67 1.47 -24.11
C LEU A 72 -10.31 0.30 -25.05
N VAL A 73 -10.25 -0.93 -24.52
CA VAL A 73 -9.85 -2.12 -25.30
C VAL A 73 -11.04 -2.80 -25.95
N GLN A 74 -12.17 -2.96 -25.23
CA GLN A 74 -13.31 -3.70 -25.76
C GLN A 74 -14.27 -2.80 -26.58
N TYR A 75 -14.29 -1.50 -26.32
CA TYR A 75 -15.21 -0.55 -26.98
C TYR A 75 -14.48 0.68 -27.52
N PRO A 76 -13.37 0.51 -28.31
CA PRO A 76 -12.47 1.61 -28.68
C PRO A 76 -13.14 2.73 -29.49
N GLY A 77 -14.22 2.43 -30.19
CA GLY A 77 -15.02 3.39 -31.00
C GLY A 77 -16.18 4.03 -30.26
N SER A 78 -16.39 3.72 -28.98
CA SER A 78 -17.49 4.32 -28.22
C SER A 78 -17.19 5.77 -27.82
N ALA A 79 -18.24 6.54 -27.57
CA ALA A 79 -18.12 7.91 -27.04
C ALA A 79 -17.43 7.93 -25.67
N GLU A 80 -17.69 6.90 -24.86
CA GLU A 80 -17.09 6.67 -23.55
C GLU A 80 -15.57 6.48 -23.65
N ALA A 81 -15.10 5.66 -24.60
CA ALA A 81 -13.67 5.50 -24.84
C ALA A 81 -12.99 6.79 -25.28
N ALA A 82 -13.66 7.59 -26.14
CA ALA A 82 -13.15 8.87 -26.56
C ALA A 82 -13.02 9.87 -25.38
N ARG A 83 -13.95 9.83 -24.41
CA ARG A 83 -13.94 10.65 -23.21
C ARG A 83 -12.87 10.21 -22.20
N ILE A 84 -12.69 8.89 -21.99
CA ILE A 84 -11.76 8.33 -21.00
C ILE A 84 -10.31 8.45 -21.48
N ARG A 85 -10.03 8.24 -22.76
CA ARG A 85 -8.68 8.18 -23.32
C ARG A 85 -7.76 9.33 -22.92
N PRO A 86 -8.16 10.62 -22.99
CA PRO A 86 -7.25 11.73 -22.67
C PRO A 86 -6.85 11.80 -21.21
N VAL A 87 -7.66 11.26 -20.28
CA VAL A 87 -7.41 11.30 -18.82
C VAL A 87 -6.87 9.98 -18.26
N TYR A 88 -6.84 8.94 -19.08
CA TYR A 88 -6.54 7.58 -18.59
C TYR A 88 -5.11 7.44 -18.04
N THR A 89 -4.12 8.14 -18.62
CA THR A 89 -2.74 8.15 -18.11
C THR A 89 -2.67 8.70 -16.68
N GLN A 90 -3.49 9.72 -16.36
CA GLN A 90 -3.56 10.27 -15.01
C GLN A 90 -4.14 9.25 -14.01
N ILE A 91 -5.13 8.47 -14.45
CA ILE A 91 -5.71 7.39 -13.61
C ILE A 91 -4.69 6.30 -13.35
N ILE A 92 -3.89 5.91 -14.36
CA ILE A 92 -2.79 4.94 -14.17
C ILE A 92 -1.82 5.45 -13.11
N ALA A 93 -1.34 6.70 -13.23
CA ALA A 93 -0.41 7.29 -12.28
C ALA A 93 -1.00 7.37 -10.86
N ALA A 94 -2.27 7.75 -10.73
CA ALA A 94 -2.97 7.79 -9.43
C ALA A 94 -3.10 6.39 -8.81
N ALA A 95 -3.40 5.37 -9.62
CA ALA A 95 -3.48 3.97 -9.17
C ALA A 95 -2.11 3.44 -8.70
N GLU A 96 -1.03 3.80 -9.40
CA GLU A 96 0.33 3.46 -8.99
C GLU A 96 0.69 4.11 -7.66
N GLN A 97 0.44 5.41 -7.53
CA GLN A 97 0.66 6.12 -6.26
C GLN A 97 -0.16 5.52 -5.10
N GLN A 98 -1.40 5.12 -5.36
CA GLN A 98 -2.24 4.47 -4.35
C GLN A 98 -1.68 3.11 -3.91
N ARG A 99 -1.21 2.30 -4.87
CA ARG A 99 -0.53 1.02 -4.58
C ARG A 99 0.75 1.23 -3.77
N ASP A 100 1.56 2.23 -4.16
CA ASP A 100 2.81 2.53 -3.46
C ASP A 100 2.57 3.01 -2.03
N ARG A 101 1.61 3.93 -1.83
CA ARG A 101 1.23 4.37 -0.47
C ARG A 101 0.76 3.21 0.40
N LYS A 102 -0.06 2.30 -0.15
CA LYS A 102 -0.49 1.12 0.58
C LYS A 102 0.68 0.21 0.92
N ARG A 103 1.55 -0.10 -0.06
CA ARG A 103 2.76 -0.90 0.16
C ARG A 103 3.65 -0.28 1.24
N GLN A 104 3.87 1.03 1.19
CA GLN A 104 4.68 1.75 2.18
C GLN A 104 4.06 1.70 3.58
N ALA A 105 2.74 1.86 3.69
CA ALA A 105 2.04 1.71 4.97
C ALA A 105 2.15 0.30 5.56
N ASP A 106 2.26 -0.73 4.71
CA ASP A 106 2.42 -2.12 5.10
C ASP A 106 3.88 -2.49 5.46
N LEU A 107 4.87 -1.60 5.23
CA LEU A 107 6.27 -1.82 5.62
C LEU A 107 6.46 -1.78 7.15
N TRP A 108 5.71 -0.92 7.82
CA TRP A 108 5.79 -0.75 9.26
C TRP A 108 4.78 -1.65 9.97
N THR A 109 5.28 -2.40 10.94
CA THR A 109 4.43 -3.18 11.85
C THR A 109 4.28 -2.44 13.16
N TYR A 110 3.04 -2.28 13.63
CA TYR A 110 2.72 -1.57 14.87
C TYR A 110 2.01 -2.48 15.85
N HIS A 111 2.41 -2.39 17.13
CA HIS A 111 1.79 -3.10 18.23
C HIS A 111 1.46 -2.15 19.37
N ALA A 112 0.35 -2.40 20.02
CA ALA A 112 -0.04 -1.77 21.26
C ALA A 112 -0.38 -2.88 22.26
N VAL A 113 0.44 -3.03 23.29
CA VAL A 113 0.28 -4.09 24.29
C VAL A 113 0.21 -3.49 25.69
N PRO A 114 -0.61 -4.03 26.62
CA PRO A 114 -0.59 -3.60 28.01
C PRO A 114 0.82 -3.73 28.61
N ASN A 115 1.24 -2.74 29.43
CA ASN A 115 2.49 -2.83 30.16
C ASN A 115 2.41 -3.97 31.19
N LYS A 116 3.26 -4.99 31.07
CA LYS A 116 3.27 -6.15 31.96
C LYS A 116 3.79 -5.86 33.38
N HIS A 117 4.55 -4.76 33.49
CA HIS A 117 5.26 -4.41 34.72
C HIS A 117 4.71 -3.15 35.41
N GLY A 118 3.64 -2.55 34.85
CA GLY A 118 3.06 -1.32 35.38
C GLY A 118 1.77 -0.93 34.67
N ALA A 119 1.33 0.30 34.93
CA ALA A 119 0.15 0.82 34.25
C ALA A 119 0.46 1.32 32.85
N GLY A 120 -0.55 1.36 31.98
CA GLY A 120 -0.48 1.92 30.65
C GLY A 120 -0.24 0.90 29.54
N THR A 121 -0.02 1.42 28.35
CA THR A 121 0.18 0.63 27.12
C THR A 121 1.54 0.95 26.53
N VAL A 122 2.27 -0.07 26.12
CA VAL A 122 3.50 0.05 25.34
C VAL A 122 3.13 0.06 23.87
N TYR A 123 3.51 1.10 23.15
CA TYR A 123 3.37 1.21 21.71
C TYR A 123 4.71 0.94 21.05
N THR A 124 4.71 0.10 20.03
CA THR A 124 5.93 -0.28 19.29
C THR A 124 5.66 -0.24 17.81
N GLY A 125 6.52 0.42 17.05
CA GLY A 125 6.58 0.34 15.60
C GLY A 125 7.92 -0.23 15.19
N PHE A 126 7.95 -1.13 14.20
CA PHE A 126 9.22 -1.62 13.69
C PHE A 126 9.19 -1.89 12.19
N ILE A 127 10.37 -1.86 11.61
CA ILE A 127 10.61 -2.14 10.20
C ILE A 127 11.89 -2.96 10.05
N TRP A 128 11.89 -3.87 9.08
CA TRP A 128 13.04 -4.74 8.81
C TRP A 128 14.06 -4.04 7.91
N ALA A 129 15.34 -4.26 8.21
CA ALA A 129 16.38 -3.96 7.25
C ALA A 129 16.20 -4.81 5.99
N LEU A 130 16.48 -4.22 4.84
CA LEU A 130 16.51 -4.99 3.60
C LEU A 130 17.57 -6.09 3.71
N ALA A 131 17.17 -7.30 3.38
CA ALA A 131 18.10 -8.42 3.36
C ALA A 131 19.25 -8.12 2.39
N ALA A 132 20.47 -8.30 2.86
CA ALA A 132 21.58 -8.46 1.96
C ALA A 132 21.32 -9.68 1.06
N SER A 133 21.85 -9.68 -0.15
CA SER A 133 21.64 -10.76 -1.14
C SER A 133 22.07 -12.15 -0.63
N ASP A 134 22.79 -12.22 0.48
CA ASP A 134 23.16 -13.46 1.16
C ASP A 134 22.25 -13.70 2.37
N SER A 135 21.29 -14.61 2.18
CA SER A 135 20.20 -14.94 3.12
C SER A 135 20.64 -15.61 4.43
N ARG A 136 21.95 -15.72 4.69
CA ARG A 136 22.51 -16.32 5.93
C ARG A 136 22.69 -15.34 7.06
N GLU A 137 22.66 -14.04 6.78
CA GLU A 137 22.81 -13.03 7.80
C GLU A 137 21.54 -12.89 8.66
N PRO A 138 21.69 -12.70 9.97
CA PRO A 138 20.55 -12.49 10.85
C PRO A 138 19.83 -11.19 10.49
N SER A 139 18.52 -11.22 10.57
CA SER A 139 17.67 -10.06 10.30
C SER A 139 17.81 -9.02 11.40
N ILE A 140 17.90 -7.75 10.99
CA ILE A 140 17.93 -6.61 11.90
C ILE A 140 16.69 -5.78 11.63
N ARG A 141 16.06 -5.32 12.68
CA ARG A 141 14.94 -4.39 12.60
C ARG A 141 15.25 -3.10 13.36
N LEU A 142 14.79 -2.00 12.82
CA LEU A 142 14.67 -0.75 13.56
C LEU A 142 13.37 -0.80 14.37
N VAL A 143 13.45 -0.51 15.64
CA VAL A 143 12.33 -0.46 16.56
C VAL A 143 12.19 0.94 17.12
N LEU A 144 11.00 1.49 17.03
CA LEU A 144 10.58 2.73 17.67
C LEU A 144 9.55 2.37 18.74
N ARG A 145 9.77 2.80 19.98
CA ARG A 145 8.93 2.41 21.11
C ARG A 145 8.55 3.61 21.95
N ASN A 146 7.30 3.64 22.39
CA ASN A 146 6.82 4.53 23.43
C ASN A 146 6.39 3.67 24.65
N HIS A 147 7.15 3.77 25.72
CA HIS A 147 6.89 3.03 26.95
C HIS A 147 6.38 4.00 28.04
N PRO A 148 5.31 3.66 28.78
CA PRO A 148 4.70 4.57 29.75
C PRO A 148 5.65 5.01 30.88
N GLU A 149 6.63 4.20 31.24
CA GLU A 149 7.60 4.47 32.30
C GLU A 149 8.94 4.98 31.78
N TRP A 150 9.40 4.48 30.61
CA TRP A 150 10.73 4.77 30.09
C TRP A 150 10.73 5.78 28.94
N GLY A 151 9.54 6.17 28.47
CA GLY A 151 9.37 7.14 27.41
C GLY A 151 9.70 6.58 26.02
N LEU A 152 10.12 7.49 25.15
CA LEU A 152 10.41 7.21 23.74
C LEU A 152 11.82 6.66 23.58
N SER A 153 11.98 5.61 22.79
CA SER A 153 13.26 4.99 22.48
C SER A 153 13.31 4.46 21.06
N ALA A 154 14.49 4.53 20.44
CA ALA A 154 14.80 3.95 19.14
C ALA A 154 15.98 3.00 19.27
N TYR A 155 15.92 1.83 18.65
CA TYR A 155 17.01 0.88 18.69
C TYR A 155 16.99 -0.09 17.50
N LEU A 156 18.17 -0.57 17.13
CA LEU A 156 18.32 -1.71 16.24
C LEU A 156 18.23 -2.98 17.06
N LEU A 157 17.47 -3.96 16.59
CA LEU A 157 17.32 -5.24 17.27
C LEU A 157 17.66 -6.38 16.30
N LEU A 158 18.59 -7.23 16.73
CA LEU A 158 18.90 -8.47 16.03
C LEU A 158 17.81 -9.50 16.29
N ASP A 159 17.18 -9.98 15.24
CA ASP A 159 16.23 -11.08 15.32
C ASP A 159 16.81 -12.35 14.69
N ARG A 160 16.99 -13.37 15.51
CA ARG A 160 17.57 -14.65 15.10
C ARG A 160 16.53 -15.63 14.58
N ALA A 161 15.28 -15.42 14.93
CA ALA A 161 14.17 -16.29 14.52
C ALA A 161 13.62 -15.91 13.13
N HIS A 162 13.77 -14.65 12.73
CA HIS A 162 13.27 -14.18 11.46
C HIS A 162 14.25 -14.53 10.33
N ARG A 163 13.78 -15.34 9.36
CA ARG A 163 14.48 -15.56 8.09
C ARG A 163 13.80 -14.72 7.01
N PRO A 164 14.52 -13.91 6.24
CA PRO A 164 13.95 -13.18 5.12
C PRO A 164 13.23 -14.14 4.17
N GLY A 165 11.94 -13.85 3.87
CA GLY A 165 11.12 -14.66 2.96
C GLY A 165 10.32 -15.80 3.60
N ALA A 166 10.35 -15.99 4.92
CA ALA A 166 9.42 -16.90 5.59
C ALA A 166 8.05 -16.22 5.74
N PRO A 167 6.95 -16.85 5.33
CA PRO A 167 5.63 -16.28 5.50
C PRO A 167 5.25 -16.26 7.00
N GLY A 168 5.04 -15.06 7.51
CA GLY A 168 4.10 -14.81 8.59
C GLY A 168 4.44 -15.29 9.98
N ASP A 169 5.48 -14.74 10.61
CA ASP A 169 5.47 -14.69 12.07
C ASP A 169 5.48 -13.21 12.51
N SER A 170 4.28 -12.68 12.76
CA SER A 170 4.07 -11.32 13.27
C SER A 170 4.12 -11.27 14.80
N SER A 171 4.61 -12.31 15.47
CA SER A 171 4.84 -12.28 16.90
C SER A 171 6.00 -11.33 17.20
N ALA A 172 5.67 -10.14 17.69
CA ALA A 172 6.68 -9.27 18.29
C ALA A 172 7.33 -10.06 19.44
N PRO A 173 8.66 -10.27 19.43
CA PRO A 173 9.31 -10.80 20.62
C PRO A 173 9.02 -9.82 21.75
N ASP A 174 8.72 -10.39 22.88
CA ASP A 174 8.48 -9.68 24.13
C ASP A 174 9.78 -8.98 24.59
N VAL A 175 10.04 -7.80 24.00
CA VAL A 175 11.17 -6.94 24.39
C VAL A 175 10.92 -6.18 25.71
N GLY A 176 9.92 -6.63 26.50
CA GLY A 176 9.68 -6.13 27.85
C GLY A 176 10.81 -6.45 28.83
N ALA A 177 11.80 -7.27 28.45
CA ALA A 177 12.82 -7.78 29.36
C ALA A 177 14.11 -6.96 29.40
N ALA A 178 14.29 -5.94 28.57
CA ALA A 178 15.58 -5.22 28.55
C ALA A 178 15.87 -4.34 29.78
N HIS A 179 14.91 -4.18 30.71
CA HIS A 179 15.08 -3.50 32.00
C HIS A 179 14.33 -4.19 33.15
N ALA A 180 13.99 -5.46 33.01
CA ALA A 180 13.53 -6.24 34.16
C ALA A 180 14.75 -6.66 34.99
N THR A 181 14.64 -6.50 36.29
CA THR A 181 15.54 -7.05 37.33
C THR A 181 16.06 -8.44 36.90
N PRO A 182 17.39 -8.70 36.99
CA PRO A 182 17.97 -9.96 36.53
C PRO A 182 17.20 -11.13 37.17
N PRO A 183 16.83 -12.14 36.41
CA PRO A 183 16.30 -13.37 37.00
C PRO A 183 17.40 -13.95 37.95
N PRO A 184 17.01 -14.57 39.07
CA PRO A 184 17.97 -15.12 40.00
C PRO A 184 18.89 -16.06 39.21
N ALA A 185 20.19 -15.98 39.50
CA ALA A 185 21.27 -16.70 38.82
C ALA A 185 21.05 -18.24 38.84
N GLY A 186 20.24 -18.71 37.92
CA GLY A 186 20.13 -20.11 37.54
C GLY A 186 21.12 -20.33 36.41
N ASN A 187 22.07 -21.20 36.61
CA ASN A 187 23.07 -21.66 35.65
C ASN A 187 22.44 -22.05 34.30
N ILE A 188 22.32 -21.08 33.38
CA ILE A 188 22.19 -21.38 31.98
C ILE A 188 23.57 -21.09 31.38
N ALA A 189 24.42 -22.13 31.37
CA ALA A 189 25.56 -22.20 30.48
C ALA A 189 25.05 -22.40 29.05
N GLY A 190 24.27 -21.45 28.58
CA GLY A 190 23.83 -21.34 27.20
C GLY A 190 24.70 -20.29 26.52
N ASP A 191 25.27 -20.66 25.38
CA ASP A 191 26.12 -19.87 24.51
C ASP A 191 25.85 -18.35 24.64
N ARG A 192 26.79 -17.64 25.28
CA ARG A 192 26.82 -16.18 25.25
C ARG A 192 27.04 -15.76 23.82
N VAL A 193 25.95 -15.47 23.13
CA VAL A 193 26.04 -15.02 21.75
C VAL A 193 26.64 -13.64 21.78
N ALA A 194 27.79 -13.49 21.13
CA ALA A 194 28.42 -12.19 20.95
C ALA A 194 27.44 -11.17 20.34
N SER A 195 27.48 -9.93 20.83
CA SER A 195 26.74 -8.85 20.23
C SER A 195 27.10 -8.75 18.75
N PRO A 196 26.10 -8.55 17.85
CA PRO A 196 26.39 -8.28 16.44
C PRO A 196 26.97 -6.88 16.24
N TYR A 197 26.92 -6.05 17.29
CA TYR A 197 27.41 -4.69 17.30
C TYR A 197 28.78 -4.60 17.95
N HIS A 198 29.54 -3.60 17.57
CA HIS A 198 30.79 -3.23 18.22
C HIS A 198 30.73 -1.77 18.64
N CYS A 199 30.10 -1.55 19.78
CA CYS A 199 29.92 -0.21 20.35
C CYS A 199 30.64 -0.17 21.71
N PRO A 200 31.89 0.35 21.79
CA PRO A 200 32.64 0.47 23.04
C PRO A 200 31.89 1.34 24.06
N GLU A 201 31.94 0.93 25.33
CA GLU A 201 31.38 1.71 26.42
C GLU A 201 32.07 3.09 26.58
N PRO A 202 31.33 4.15 26.93
CA PRO A 202 29.90 4.16 27.27
C PRO A 202 28.98 4.29 26.06
N ALA A 203 29.49 4.69 24.88
CA ALA A 203 28.72 4.92 23.66
C ALA A 203 29.63 4.96 22.44
N CYS A 204 29.05 4.80 21.26
CA CYS A 204 29.70 4.96 19.98
C CYS A 204 28.95 5.92 19.08
N HIS A 205 29.53 6.28 17.94
CA HIS A 205 28.87 7.07 16.92
C HIS A 205 28.51 6.20 15.72
N ILE A 206 27.29 6.33 15.26
CA ILE A 206 26.81 5.72 14.02
C ILE A 206 26.48 6.82 13.00
N SER A 207 26.67 6.50 11.73
CA SER A 207 26.35 7.40 10.62
C SER A 207 25.02 6.99 10.02
N ILE A 208 24.08 7.90 9.89
CA ILE A 208 22.78 7.67 9.27
C ILE A 208 22.61 8.62 8.10
N ARG A 209 22.21 8.09 6.94
CA ARG A 209 21.88 8.85 5.74
C ARG A 209 20.42 8.65 5.38
N PHE A 210 19.72 9.72 5.01
CA PHE A 210 18.35 9.70 4.53
C PHE A 210 18.31 10.08 3.06
N ASP A 211 17.62 9.31 2.22
CA ASP A 211 17.44 9.52 0.77
C ASP A 211 18.75 9.77 0.01
N GLY A 212 19.84 9.14 0.45
CA GLY A 212 21.16 9.34 -0.14
C GLY A 212 21.81 10.71 0.15
N GLY A 213 21.24 11.48 1.07
CA GLY A 213 21.77 12.78 1.53
C GLY A 213 23.04 12.68 2.35
N ALA A 214 23.44 13.80 2.95
CA ALA A 214 24.60 13.87 3.83
C ALA A 214 24.43 12.98 5.07
N ALA A 215 25.54 12.38 5.51
CA ALA A 215 25.58 11.60 6.73
C ALA A 215 25.35 12.48 7.96
N GLN A 216 24.46 12.04 8.83
CA GLN A 216 24.22 12.61 10.15
C GLN A 216 24.79 11.66 11.19
N ILE A 217 25.45 12.20 12.20
CA ILE A 217 26.05 11.40 13.27
C ILE A 217 25.08 11.32 14.44
N PHE A 218 24.81 10.12 14.87
CA PHE A 218 23.99 9.82 16.04
C PHE A 218 24.85 9.10 17.08
N THR A 219 24.60 9.37 18.36
CA THR A 219 25.14 8.58 19.46
C THR A 219 24.35 7.29 19.60
N ALA A 220 25.03 6.18 19.80
CA ALA A 220 24.42 4.89 20.06
C ALA A 220 25.14 4.16 21.20
N TYR A 221 24.43 3.28 21.89
CA TYR A 221 24.98 2.48 22.99
C TYR A 221 24.34 1.09 23.07
N GLU A 222 25.12 0.12 23.51
CA GLU A 222 24.60 -1.18 23.89
C GLU A 222 24.14 -1.14 25.36
N PRO A 223 22.99 -1.71 25.72
CA PRO A 223 22.58 -1.78 27.12
C PRO A 223 23.54 -2.66 27.94
N ASP A 224 23.65 -2.37 29.25
CA ASP A 224 24.54 -3.09 30.19
C ASP A 224 24.27 -4.61 30.22
N GLU A 225 23.04 -5.00 29.94
CA GLU A 225 22.63 -6.41 29.79
C GLU A 225 23.18 -6.99 28.48
N ARG A 226 24.41 -7.43 28.51
CA ARG A 226 25.09 -8.04 27.34
C ARG A 226 24.31 -9.23 26.79
N GLY A 227 24.14 -9.23 25.47
CA GLY A 227 23.47 -10.32 24.73
C GLY A 227 22.04 -10.07 24.36
N THR A 228 21.47 -8.88 24.63
CA THR A 228 20.12 -8.49 24.16
C THR A 228 20.04 -8.39 22.65
N GLY A 229 21.19 -8.18 21.95
CA GLY A 229 21.22 -7.93 20.51
C GLY A 229 20.56 -6.60 20.13
N ALA A 230 20.51 -5.63 21.07
CA ALA A 230 19.97 -4.31 20.87
C ALA A 230 21.07 -3.26 20.85
N LEU A 231 20.97 -2.27 19.94
CA LEU A 231 21.78 -1.08 19.88
C LEU A 231 20.84 0.14 19.93
N PHE A 232 20.83 0.84 21.06
CA PHE A 232 20.00 2.02 21.23
C PHE A 232 20.58 3.22 20.48
N ILE A 233 19.72 4.05 19.93
CA ILE A 233 20.06 5.28 19.22
C ILE A 233 19.50 6.43 20.02
N GLU A 234 20.35 7.35 20.42
CA GLU A 234 19.94 8.59 21.08
C GLU A 234 19.27 9.57 20.12
N ASP A 235 18.80 10.69 20.64
CA ASP A 235 18.13 11.74 19.86
C ASP A 235 16.89 11.24 19.07
N TYR A 236 16.04 10.47 19.75
CA TYR A 236 14.79 9.90 19.19
C TYR A 236 14.00 10.90 18.34
N ALA A 237 13.83 12.16 18.81
CA ALA A 237 13.04 13.16 18.11
C ALA A 237 13.67 13.58 16.78
N VAL A 238 15.00 13.70 16.72
CA VAL A 238 15.73 14.02 15.49
C VAL A 238 15.62 12.86 14.50
N LEU A 239 15.82 11.64 14.98
CA LEU A 239 15.74 10.45 14.16
C LEU A 239 14.33 10.26 13.55
N THR A 240 13.29 10.36 14.38
CA THR A 240 11.91 10.14 13.92
C THR A 240 11.42 11.24 12.98
N ALA A 241 11.80 12.52 13.21
CA ALA A 241 11.50 13.60 12.29
C ALA A 241 12.16 13.39 10.91
N ALA A 242 13.40 12.87 10.89
CA ALA A 242 14.07 12.53 9.63
C ALA A 242 13.44 11.33 8.94
N ILE A 243 13.01 10.29 9.67
CA ILE A 243 12.28 9.13 9.15
C ILE A 243 10.95 9.55 8.52
N GLU A 244 10.21 10.45 9.17
CA GLU A 244 8.90 10.92 8.68
C GLU A 244 9.01 11.64 7.32
N ALA A 245 10.13 12.30 7.08
CA ALA A 245 10.38 13.04 5.84
C ALA A 245 11.01 12.19 4.72
N ALA A 246 11.53 10.99 5.03
CA ALA A 246 12.36 10.20 4.13
C ALA A 246 11.61 8.99 3.54
N GLN A 247 12.10 8.52 2.39
CA GLN A 247 11.74 7.22 1.82
C GLN A 247 12.73 6.13 2.23
N TRP A 248 14.00 6.47 2.28
CA TRP A 248 15.09 5.53 2.53
C TRP A 248 15.97 6.01 3.67
N MET A 249 16.46 5.06 4.44
CA MET A 249 17.46 5.27 5.48
C MET A 249 18.57 4.21 5.35
N ALA A 250 19.80 4.66 5.44
CA ALA A 250 20.97 3.79 5.51
C ALA A 250 21.74 4.08 6.79
N ILE A 251 22.07 3.05 7.56
CA ILE A 251 22.82 3.13 8.81
C ILE A 251 24.15 2.40 8.64
N ASP A 252 25.25 3.10 8.85
CA ASP A 252 26.57 2.50 8.95
C ASP A 252 26.77 1.98 10.38
N MET A 253 26.55 0.69 10.56
CA MET A 253 26.56 0.03 11.84
C MET A 253 27.93 -0.56 12.13
N PRO A 254 28.57 -0.24 13.28
CA PRO A 254 29.82 -0.87 13.69
C PRO A 254 29.57 -2.32 14.10
N THR A 255 30.39 -3.23 13.56
CA THR A 255 30.40 -4.66 13.90
C THR A 255 31.82 -5.11 14.22
N PRO A 256 32.02 -6.27 14.87
CA PRO A 256 33.35 -6.83 15.08
C PRO A 256 34.16 -7.07 13.79
N ALA A 257 33.47 -7.21 12.65
CA ALA A 257 34.09 -7.40 11.33
C ALA A 257 34.32 -6.07 10.56
N GLY A 258 33.96 -4.91 11.13
CA GLY A 258 34.03 -3.60 10.51
C GLY A 258 32.67 -2.93 10.39
N ILE A 259 32.55 -1.96 9.48
CA ILE A 259 31.30 -1.25 9.26
C ILE A 259 30.41 -2.06 8.32
N ARG A 260 29.13 -2.24 8.71
CA ARG A 260 28.09 -2.85 7.91
C ARG A 260 27.01 -1.81 7.62
N GLU A 261 26.69 -1.61 6.35
CA GLU A 261 25.55 -0.78 5.97
C GLU A 261 24.25 -1.57 6.09
N LEU A 262 23.29 -1.01 6.86
CA LEU A 262 21.90 -1.48 6.94
C LEU A 262 21.03 -0.51 6.18
N ARG A 263 20.16 -1.01 5.31
CA ARG A 263 19.23 -0.20 4.53
C ARG A 263 17.79 -0.50 4.93
N PHE A 264 16.99 0.55 5.06
CA PHE A 264 15.58 0.49 5.42
C PHE A 264 14.77 1.33 4.43
N GLU A 265 13.63 0.81 3.97
CA GLU A 265 12.64 1.63 3.28
C GLU A 265 11.67 2.19 4.33
N VAL A 266 11.93 3.39 4.84
CA VAL A 266 11.24 3.96 6.01
C VAL A 266 9.95 4.70 5.68
N ALA A 267 9.62 4.86 4.39
CA ALA A 267 8.37 5.47 3.96
C ALA A 267 7.14 4.83 4.62
N GLY A 268 6.11 5.63 4.85
CA GLY A 268 4.86 5.14 5.47
C GLY A 268 4.92 5.06 7.00
N TYR A 269 5.97 5.57 7.63
CA TYR A 269 5.99 5.76 9.08
C TYR A 269 4.84 6.66 9.54
N ASP A 270 4.11 6.22 10.56
CA ASP A 270 2.99 6.94 11.16
C ASP A 270 3.23 7.13 12.67
N PRO A 271 3.69 8.32 13.11
CA PRO A 271 3.98 8.60 14.52
C PRO A 271 2.73 8.54 15.41
N GLN A 272 1.53 8.74 14.86
CA GLN A 272 0.28 8.68 15.63
C GLN A 272 0.01 7.29 16.17
N ARG A 273 0.51 6.26 15.52
CA ARG A 273 0.38 4.86 15.97
C ARG A 273 1.27 4.50 17.16
N LEU A 274 2.20 5.39 17.53
CA LEU A 274 3.04 5.26 18.71
C LEU A 274 2.60 6.15 19.86
N THR A 275 1.45 6.81 19.73
CA THR A 275 0.90 7.68 20.78
C THR A 275 -0.40 7.10 21.34
N PRO A 276 -0.69 7.30 22.64
CA PRO A 276 -1.99 6.98 23.18
C PRO A 276 -3.09 7.71 22.38
N ALA A 277 -4.20 7.02 22.11
CA ALA A 277 -5.38 7.71 21.58
C ALA A 277 -5.76 8.86 22.55
N PRO A 278 -6.14 10.04 22.04
CA PRO A 278 -6.63 11.10 22.89
C PRO A 278 -7.80 10.55 23.73
N ALA A 279 -7.79 10.87 25.04
CA ALA A 279 -8.88 10.49 25.91
C ALA A 279 -10.20 11.07 25.36
N PRO A 280 -11.31 10.29 25.38
CA PRO A 280 -12.61 10.73 24.86
C PRO A 280 -13.16 11.94 25.62
#